data_61f2044b28bf3e559fd7b3a48e86748a
#
_entry.id   61f2044b28bf3e559fd7b3a48e86748a
#
_cell.length_a   1.000
_cell.length_b   1.000
_cell.length_c   1.000
_cell.angle_alpha   90.00
_cell.angle_beta   90.00
_cell.angle_gamma   90.00
#
_symmetry.space_group_name_H-M   'P 1'
#
loop_
_entity.id
_entity.type
_entity.pdbx_description
1 polymer ?
#
loop_
_entity_poly.entity_id
_entity_poly.type
_entity_poly.pdbx_seq_one_letter_code
_entity_poly.pdbx_strand_id
1 'polypeptide(L)'
;MSERILSVLVEDKPGVLARVASTISRRGFNINSLSVGPTHIEGRSKMTIVTELDAVEQVKKQLNKLVNVIKIVELDPEMTIETEVLLLKV
;
A
#
# COMPACT_ATOMS: atom_id res chain seq x y z
N MET A 1 -13.57 -14.78 3.02
CA MET A 1 -12.33 -14.18 3.27
C MET A 1 -11.73 -13.63 2.04
N SER A 2 -11.98 -12.38 1.81
CA SER A 2 -11.47 -11.73 0.62
C SER A 2 -10.41 -10.72 1.00
N GLU A 3 -9.20 -10.99 0.54
CA GLU A 3 -8.13 -10.04 0.72
C GLU A 3 -8.09 -9.10 -0.47
N ARG A 4 -7.65 -7.88 -0.21
CA ARG A 4 -7.42 -6.89 -1.26
C ARG A 4 -6.03 -6.33 -1.09
N ILE A 5 -5.45 -5.95 -2.20
CA ILE A 5 -4.09 -5.43 -2.22
C ILE A 5 -4.13 -3.99 -2.67
N LEU A 6 -3.53 -3.13 -1.87
CA LEU A 6 -3.44 -1.71 -2.20
C LEU A 6 -1.98 -1.38 -2.50
N SER A 7 -1.76 -0.77 -3.66
CA SER A 7 -0.45 -0.26 -4.01
C SER A 7 -0.47 1.24 -3.78
N VAL A 8 0.34 1.71 -2.86
CA VAL A 8 0.35 3.10 -2.44
C VAL A 8 1.68 3.74 -2.82
N LEU A 9 1.62 4.74 -3.66
CA LEU A 9 2.81 5.49 -4.06
C LEU A 9 2.94 6.68 -3.13
N VAL A 10 4.09 6.80 -2.47
CA VAL A 10 4.31 7.86 -1.50
C VAL A 10 5.64 8.56 -1.78
N GLU A 11 5.78 9.77 -1.24
CA GLU A 11 7.05 10.48 -1.30
C GLU A 11 8.05 9.78 -0.42
N ASP A 12 9.28 9.65 -0.93
CA ASP A 12 10.35 8.99 -0.18
C ASP A 12 11.07 10.03 0.68
N LYS A 13 10.41 10.48 1.73
CA LYS A 13 10.96 11.46 2.66
C LYS A 13 10.99 10.86 4.06
N PRO A 14 11.94 11.31 4.89
CA PRO A 14 12.00 10.82 6.27
C PRO A 14 10.66 10.96 6.96
N GLY A 15 10.24 9.91 7.63
CA GLY A 15 9.01 9.91 8.40
C GLY A 15 7.73 9.64 7.64
N VAL A 16 7.75 9.67 6.31
CA VAL A 16 6.52 9.44 5.54
C VAL A 16 6.02 8.01 5.72
N LEU A 17 6.92 7.03 5.59
CA LEU A 17 6.53 5.63 5.73
C LEU A 17 6.03 5.35 7.13
N ALA A 18 6.69 5.93 8.15
CA ALA A 18 6.27 5.77 9.52
C ALA A 18 4.90 6.40 9.75
N ARG A 19 4.63 7.54 9.13
CA ARG A 19 3.33 8.20 9.27
C ARG A 19 2.22 7.36 8.66
N VAL A 20 2.46 6.80 7.48
CA VAL A 20 1.47 5.95 6.83
C VAL A 20 1.18 4.73 7.69
N ALA A 21 2.23 4.04 8.15
CA ALA A 21 2.08 2.86 8.99
C ALA A 21 1.36 3.20 10.29
N SER A 22 1.71 4.33 10.90
CA SER A 22 1.08 4.78 12.14
C SER A 22 -0.40 5.09 11.95
N THR A 23 -0.74 5.72 10.83
CA THR A 23 -2.14 6.05 10.53
C THR A 23 -2.98 4.79 10.45
N ILE A 24 -2.46 3.77 9.76
CA ILE A 24 -3.16 2.51 9.61
C ILE A 24 -3.29 1.79 10.95
N SER A 25 -2.19 1.74 11.71
CA SER A 25 -2.17 1.04 13.00
C SER A 25 -3.09 1.70 14.02
N ARG A 26 -3.08 3.01 14.04
CA ARG A 26 -3.83 3.75 15.04
C ARG A 26 -5.33 3.57 14.88
N ARG A 27 -5.79 3.35 13.67
CA ARG A 27 -7.20 3.13 13.40
C ARG A 27 -7.65 1.70 13.66
N GLY A 28 -6.69 0.82 13.97
CA GLY A 28 -7.03 -0.56 14.27
C GLY A 28 -7.46 -1.39 13.08
N PHE A 29 -7.06 -1.00 11.88
CA PHE A 29 -7.36 -1.77 10.70
C PHE A 29 -6.63 -3.10 10.72
N ASN A 30 -7.29 -4.12 10.23
CA ASN A 30 -6.74 -5.46 10.17
C ASN A 30 -5.88 -5.61 8.92
N ILE A 31 -4.60 -5.33 9.07
CA ILE A 31 -3.65 -5.39 7.96
C ILE A 31 -2.95 -6.73 7.99
N ASN A 32 -3.09 -7.50 6.92
CA ASN A 32 -2.48 -8.82 6.85
C ASN A 32 -1.00 -8.75 6.52
N SER A 33 -0.62 -7.77 5.74
CA SER A 33 0.77 -7.66 5.32
C SER A 33 1.04 -6.22 4.87
N LEU A 34 2.26 -5.78 5.11
CA LEU A 34 2.71 -4.46 4.69
C LEU A 34 4.16 -4.57 4.25
N SER A 35 4.43 -4.19 3.02
CA SER A 35 5.79 -4.18 2.52
C SER A 35 6.08 -2.87 1.80
N VAL A 36 7.37 -2.53 1.73
CA VAL A 36 7.83 -1.29 1.13
C VAL A 36 8.94 -1.62 0.15
N GLY A 37 8.88 -1.00 -1.00
CA GLY A 37 9.92 -1.18 -2.00
C GLY A 37 10.18 0.10 -2.77
N PRO A 38 11.30 0.17 -3.45
CA PRO A 38 11.61 1.31 -4.30
C PRO A 38 10.76 1.28 -5.56
N THR A 39 10.63 2.45 -6.18
CA THR A 39 10.03 2.54 -7.51
C THR A 39 11.11 2.97 -8.50
N HIS A 40 10.78 2.91 -9.78
CA HIS A 40 11.67 3.44 -10.80
C HIS A 40 11.64 4.97 -10.84
N ILE A 41 10.74 5.59 -10.07
CA ILE A 41 10.65 7.04 -9.99
C ILE A 41 11.48 7.49 -8.79
N GLU A 42 12.49 8.30 -9.05
CA GLU A 42 13.35 8.78 -7.99
C GLU A 42 12.57 9.65 -7.01
N GLY A 43 12.89 9.48 -5.74
CA GLY A 43 12.23 10.24 -4.68
C GLY A 43 10.89 9.71 -4.27
N ARG A 44 10.54 8.51 -4.70
CA ARG A 44 9.25 7.91 -4.35
C ARG A 44 9.43 6.45 -3.97
N SER A 45 8.54 6.00 -3.08
CA SER A 45 8.52 4.61 -2.63
C SER A 45 7.13 4.05 -2.83
N LYS A 46 7.06 2.74 -2.96
CA LYS A 46 5.80 2.04 -3.13
C LYS A 46 5.56 1.17 -1.90
N MET A 47 4.39 1.34 -1.31
CA MET A 47 3.96 0.49 -0.21
C MET A 47 2.89 -0.46 -0.72
N THR A 48 3.03 -1.73 -0.38
CA THR A 48 2.03 -2.72 -0.73
C THR A 48 1.33 -3.16 0.55
N ILE A 49 0.03 -2.95 0.60
CA ILE A 49 -0.77 -3.24 1.79
C ILE A 49 -1.78 -4.32 1.43
N VAL A 50 -1.75 -5.42 2.17
CA VAL A 50 -2.74 -6.48 2.01
C VAL A 50 -3.69 -6.40 3.19
N THR A 51 -4.95 -6.19 2.92
CA THR A 51 -5.97 -6.05 3.96
C THR A 51 -7.23 -6.81 3.55
N GLU A 52 -8.18 -6.92 4.50
CA GLU A 52 -9.44 -7.57 4.21
C GLU A 52 -10.34 -6.64 3.40
N LEU A 53 -11.20 -7.25 2.60
CA LEU A 53 -12.09 -6.50 1.72
C LEU A 53 -12.93 -5.46 2.48
N ASP A 54 -13.40 -5.81 3.65
CA ASP A 54 -14.27 -4.92 4.42
C ASP A 54 -13.53 -3.69 4.96
N ALA A 55 -12.20 -3.71 4.98
CA ALA A 55 -11.41 -2.59 5.47
C ALA A 55 -10.88 -1.69 4.37
N VAL A 56 -10.96 -2.12 3.12
CA VAL A 56 -10.33 -1.43 2.00
C VAL A 56 -10.74 0.03 1.87
N GLU A 57 -12.05 0.29 1.90
CA GLU A 57 -12.52 1.66 1.71
C GLU A 57 -12.08 2.58 2.84
N GLN A 58 -12.07 2.07 4.06
CA GLN A 58 -11.63 2.86 5.20
C GLN A 58 -10.15 3.15 5.13
N VAL A 59 -9.35 2.17 4.74
CA VAL A 59 -7.91 2.36 4.59
C VAL A 59 -7.63 3.41 3.51
N LYS A 60 -8.28 3.28 2.36
CA LYS A 60 -8.11 4.24 1.28
C LYS A 60 -8.48 5.65 1.72
N LYS A 61 -9.58 5.78 2.45
CA LYS A 61 -10.06 7.06 2.92
C LYS A 61 -9.05 7.73 3.85
N GLN A 62 -8.49 6.96 4.78
CA GLN A 62 -7.52 7.50 5.71
C GLN A 62 -6.22 7.89 5.01
N LEU A 63 -5.77 7.08 4.07
CA LEU A 63 -4.54 7.37 3.35
C LEU A 63 -4.67 8.59 2.45
N ASN A 64 -5.85 8.79 1.87
CA ASN A 64 -6.07 9.94 1.00
C ASN A 64 -6.00 11.28 1.74
N LYS A 65 -6.08 11.26 3.06
CA LYS A 65 -5.94 12.48 3.86
C LYS A 65 -4.49 12.90 4.04
N LEU A 66 -3.55 12.02 3.73
CA LEU A 66 -2.13 12.31 3.92
C LEU A 66 -1.56 12.97 2.67
N VAL A 67 -0.96 14.15 2.86
CA VAL A 67 -0.44 14.91 1.71
C VAL A 67 0.72 14.20 1.01
N ASN A 68 1.42 13.34 1.72
CA ASN A 68 2.57 12.63 1.16
C ASN A 68 2.20 11.40 0.36
N VAL A 69 0.92 11.01 0.37
CA VAL A 69 0.43 9.90 -0.44
C VAL A 69 0.07 10.44 -1.81
N ILE A 70 0.72 9.93 -2.83
CA ILE A 70 0.59 10.43 -4.19
C ILE A 70 -0.53 9.73 -4.93
N LYS A 71 -0.58 8.41 -4.81
CA LYS A 71 -1.55 7.62 -5.56
C LYS A 71 -1.84 6.32 -4.84
N ILE A 72 -3.08 5.88 -4.88
CA ILE A 72 -3.49 4.60 -4.33
C ILE A 72 -4.17 3.81 -5.45
N VAL A 73 -3.72 2.58 -5.66
CA VAL A 73 -4.30 1.70 -6.66
C VAL A 73 -4.71 0.41 -5.95
N GLU A 74 -5.96 0.03 -6.13
CA GLU A 74 -6.44 -1.24 -5.62
C GLU A 74 -6.20 -2.31 -6.67
N LEU A 75 -5.55 -3.41 -6.28
CA LEU A 75 -5.20 -4.49 -7.19
C LEU A 75 -5.98 -5.74 -6.84
N ASP A 76 -6.37 -6.46 -7.89
CA ASP A 76 -6.96 -7.77 -7.71
C ASP A 76 -5.87 -8.74 -7.26
N PRO A 77 -6.08 -9.56 -6.24
CA PRO A 77 -5.06 -10.48 -5.76
C PRO A 77 -4.53 -11.41 -6.86
N GLU A 78 -5.38 -11.87 -7.75
CA GLU A 78 -4.95 -12.75 -8.83
C GLU A 78 -4.01 -12.03 -9.79
N MET A 79 -4.33 -10.80 -10.15
CA MET A 79 -3.48 -10.02 -11.04
C MET A 79 -2.17 -9.68 -10.37
N THR A 80 -2.20 -9.42 -9.06
CA THR A 80 -1.00 -9.10 -8.32
C THR A 80 -0.05 -10.29 -8.27
N ILE A 81 -0.59 -11.48 -8.10
CA ILE A 81 0.21 -12.70 -8.09
C ILE A 81 0.92 -12.87 -9.42
N GLU A 82 0.22 -12.63 -10.52
CA GLU A 82 0.82 -12.71 -11.84
C GLU A 82 1.93 -11.67 -12.00
N THR A 83 1.69 -10.47 -11.53
CA THR A 83 2.66 -9.40 -11.60
C THR A 83 3.91 -9.75 -10.79
N GLU A 84 3.75 -10.33 -9.63
CA GLU A 84 4.87 -10.73 -8.80
C GLU A 84 5.70 -11.81 -9.48
N VAL A 85 5.04 -12.75 -10.13
CA VAL A 85 5.74 -13.82 -10.85
C VAL A 85 6.57 -13.21 -11.97
N LEU A 86 6.03 -12.24 -12.68
CA LEU A 86 6.78 -11.57 -13.74
C LEU A 86 7.98 -10.82 -13.21
N LEU A 87 7.81 -10.16 -12.07
CA LEU A 87 8.91 -9.42 -11.46
C LEU A 87 10.02 -10.35 -10.98
N LEU A 88 9.64 -11.52 -10.47
CA LEU A 88 10.62 -12.48 -10.00
C LEU A 88 11.45 -13.08 -11.14
N LYS A 89 10.90 -13.12 -12.32
CA LYS A 89 11.64 -13.64 -13.48
C LYS A 89 12.64 -12.65 -14.02
N VAL A 90 12.48 -11.41 -13.70
CA VAL A 90 13.39 -10.36 -14.15
C VAL A 90 14.56 -10.24 -13.20
#